data_fbe3d8fbc2343236f7db02ce1dde7cbc
#
_entry.id   fbe3d8fbc2343236f7db02ce1dde7cbc
#
_cell.length_a   1.000
_cell.length_b   1.000
_cell.length_c   1.000
_cell.angle_alpha   90.00
_cell.angle_beta   90.00
_cell.angle_gamma   90.00
#
_symmetry.space_group_name_H-M   'P 1'
#
loop_
_entity.id
_entity.type
_entity.pdbx_description
1 polymer ?
#
loop_
_entity_poly.entity_id
_entity_poly.type
_entity_poly.pdbx_seq_one_letter_code
_entity_poly.pdbx_strand_id
1 'polypeptide(L)'
;MLQAILVAVILSLSACATENVVVEGCEPSGSMQPVCGMQSPEDIAALPGGRHLLLAHFGGMFDATGSLSLFDTQTEDVKPLFPQSGITLAGATAPWGDPKCKPPELDKFSPHGTHLHRLTNGRLRYLVVNHGGREAIELFEVLGEGGNISLLWQGCVEPSKDTFMNDVVGLSNGDLIYTRMFHNGGMVEQLLSLLGLDTGDLWRWNQETGLRALPGTKANQPNGIEVAPDQRHVFANMYFTQELWKVDVDTGEVVGTAPVANADNSAWGTDGRLWVVTHTDSMSNMLACFGNQEAACGASFAIIAVDPDSLEIEKVFEHRGPPMGAATVAVPQAGRIYMGSFVGDRLVSIPDFTQ
;
A
#
# COMPACT_ATOMS: atom_id res chain seq x y z
N MET A 1 -24.57 21.29 -15.99
CA MET A 1 -25.35 20.14 -16.49
C MET A 1 -24.59 18.82 -16.40
N LEU A 2 -23.31 18.79 -16.78
CA LEU A 2 -22.50 17.55 -16.67
C LEU A 2 -22.36 17.05 -15.22
N GLN A 3 -22.13 17.93 -14.24
CA GLN A 3 -22.04 17.58 -12.82
C GLN A 3 -23.35 16.99 -12.25
N ALA A 4 -24.51 17.47 -12.71
CA ALA A 4 -25.80 16.95 -12.27
C ALA A 4 -26.09 15.53 -12.82
N ILE A 5 -25.59 15.21 -14.00
CA ILE A 5 -25.72 13.89 -14.62
C ILE A 5 -24.78 12.88 -13.92
N LEU A 6 -23.57 13.30 -13.56
CA LEU A 6 -22.59 12.45 -12.86
C LEU A 6 -23.09 12.07 -11.45
N VAL A 7 -23.65 13.03 -10.71
CA VAL A 7 -24.26 12.79 -9.38
C VAL A 7 -25.45 11.85 -9.49
N ALA A 8 -26.25 11.94 -10.55
CA ALA A 8 -27.39 11.05 -10.77
C ALA A 8 -26.99 9.61 -11.11
N VAL A 9 -25.88 9.41 -11.82
CA VAL A 9 -25.34 8.08 -12.12
C VAL A 9 -24.75 7.42 -10.86
N ILE A 10 -24.03 8.18 -10.02
CA ILE A 10 -23.49 7.68 -8.75
C ILE A 10 -24.63 7.33 -7.77
N LEU A 11 -25.68 8.15 -7.69
CA LEU A 11 -26.84 7.90 -6.83
C LEU A 11 -27.66 6.67 -7.29
N SER A 12 -27.71 6.39 -8.59
CA SER A 12 -28.40 5.17 -9.08
C SER A 12 -27.65 3.88 -8.84
N LEU A 13 -26.30 3.92 -8.72
CA LEU A 13 -25.49 2.77 -8.33
C LEU A 13 -25.59 2.47 -6.83
N SER A 14 -25.76 3.49 -5.99
CA SER A 14 -25.95 3.32 -4.53
C SER A 14 -27.27 2.63 -4.16
N ALA A 15 -28.26 2.61 -5.03
CA ALA A 15 -29.57 1.97 -4.77
C ALA A 15 -29.53 0.42 -4.82
N CYS A 16 -28.39 -0.18 -5.20
CA CYS A 16 -28.19 -1.64 -5.23
C CYS A 16 -27.31 -2.16 -4.08
N ALA A 17 -26.88 -1.33 -3.14
CA ALA A 17 -26.18 -1.80 -1.95
C ALA A 17 -27.13 -2.57 -1.05
N THR A 18 -27.07 -3.91 -1.10
CA THR A 18 -28.04 -4.80 -0.47
C THR A 18 -27.62 -5.32 0.89
N GLU A 19 -26.41 -5.03 1.35
CA GLU A 19 -25.93 -5.52 2.65
C GLU A 19 -25.16 -4.45 3.43
N ASN A 20 -25.32 -4.50 4.76
CA ASN A 20 -24.56 -3.67 5.66
C ASN A 20 -23.11 -4.15 5.68
N VAL A 21 -22.21 -3.43 5.01
CA VAL A 21 -20.78 -3.76 4.95
C VAL A 21 -19.99 -3.12 6.12
N VAL A 22 -20.65 -2.42 7.03
CA VAL A 22 -20.02 -1.79 8.19
C VAL A 22 -19.92 -2.80 9.34
N VAL A 23 -18.70 -2.92 9.93
CA VAL A 23 -18.41 -3.80 11.06
C VAL A 23 -18.00 -2.95 12.26
N GLU A 24 -18.93 -2.75 13.20
CA GLU A 24 -18.72 -1.88 14.36
C GLU A 24 -17.97 -2.56 15.52
N GLY A 25 -18.20 -3.85 15.78
CA GLY A 25 -17.59 -4.58 16.90
C GLY A 25 -16.10 -4.90 16.68
N CYS A 26 -15.37 -5.08 17.79
CA CYS A 26 -13.95 -5.51 17.80
C CYS A 26 -13.80 -6.94 18.33
N GLU A 27 -14.81 -7.79 18.11
CA GLU A 27 -14.79 -9.15 18.63
C GLU A 27 -14.06 -10.09 17.65
N PRO A 28 -13.27 -11.06 18.13
CA PRO A 28 -12.69 -12.11 17.31
C PRO A 28 -13.77 -12.90 16.55
N SER A 29 -13.43 -13.36 15.35
CA SER A 29 -14.29 -14.24 14.55
C SER A 29 -13.48 -15.41 14.01
N GLY A 30 -13.78 -16.62 14.46
CA GLY A 30 -12.99 -17.79 14.13
C GLY A 30 -11.53 -17.65 14.58
N SER A 31 -10.59 -17.78 13.65
CA SER A 31 -9.15 -17.60 13.91
C SER A 31 -8.69 -16.14 13.78
N MET A 32 -9.57 -15.24 13.35
CA MET A 32 -9.25 -13.83 13.14
C MET A 32 -9.27 -13.06 14.46
N GLN A 33 -8.16 -12.39 14.76
CA GLN A 33 -7.98 -11.61 15.99
C GLN A 33 -7.81 -10.14 15.60
N PRO A 34 -8.75 -9.26 15.92
CA PRO A 34 -8.64 -7.83 15.64
C PRO A 34 -7.89 -7.10 16.78
N VAL A 35 -7.14 -6.08 16.42
CA VAL A 35 -6.61 -5.03 17.31
C VAL A 35 -7.15 -3.71 16.80
N CYS A 36 -8.06 -3.10 17.55
CA CYS A 36 -8.82 -1.92 17.15
C CYS A 36 -8.27 -0.63 17.74
N GLY A 37 -8.85 0.51 17.35
CA GLY A 37 -8.45 1.83 17.81
C GLY A 37 -7.32 2.45 17.01
N MET A 38 -7.10 1.97 15.80
CA MET A 38 -6.15 2.51 14.83
C MET A 38 -6.90 3.37 13.80
N GLN A 39 -6.15 4.05 12.94
CA GLN A 39 -6.69 4.71 11.75
C GLN A 39 -6.19 3.95 10.53
N SER A 40 -7.08 3.30 9.82
CA SER A 40 -6.84 2.68 8.50
C SER A 40 -5.39 2.21 8.28
N PRO A 41 -4.91 1.14 8.96
CA PRO A 41 -3.56 0.62 8.74
C PRO A 41 -3.51 -0.04 7.35
N GLU A 42 -3.33 0.79 6.33
CA GLU A 42 -3.48 0.40 4.92
C GLU A 42 -2.34 -0.46 4.45
N ASP A 43 -1.10 -0.13 4.87
CA ASP A 43 0.07 -0.90 4.48
C ASP A 43 0.96 -1.25 5.68
N ILE A 44 1.67 -2.39 5.56
CA ILE A 44 2.40 -3.03 6.65
C ILE A 44 3.77 -3.47 6.15
N ALA A 45 4.83 -3.08 6.87
CA ALA A 45 6.17 -3.60 6.61
C ALA A 45 6.71 -4.38 7.82
N ALA A 46 7.13 -5.63 7.59
CA ALA A 46 7.72 -6.48 8.62
C ALA A 46 9.16 -6.05 8.95
N LEU A 47 9.44 -5.72 10.21
CA LEU A 47 10.79 -5.40 10.66
C LEU A 47 11.63 -6.67 10.88
N PRO A 48 12.92 -6.65 10.57
CA PRO A 48 13.83 -7.73 10.95
C PRO A 48 13.77 -8.02 12.45
N GLY A 49 13.91 -9.29 12.81
CA GLY A 49 13.85 -9.74 14.22
C GLY A 49 12.52 -10.39 14.59
N GLY A 50 11.53 -10.42 13.69
CA GLY A 50 10.36 -11.30 13.81
C GLY A 50 9.32 -10.86 14.86
N ARG A 51 9.38 -9.59 15.36
CA ARG A 51 8.48 -9.15 16.43
C ARG A 51 7.68 -7.88 16.10
N HIS A 52 8.23 -6.96 15.31
CA HIS A 52 7.62 -5.66 15.12
C HIS A 52 7.21 -5.44 13.67
N LEU A 53 6.14 -4.69 13.49
CA LEU A 53 5.65 -4.20 12.19
C LEU A 53 5.69 -2.67 12.17
N LEU A 54 5.99 -2.10 11.01
CA LEU A 54 5.69 -0.71 10.70
C LEU A 54 4.32 -0.65 10.04
N LEU A 55 3.46 0.22 10.53
CA LEU A 55 2.12 0.43 9.99
C LEU A 55 2.03 1.82 9.37
N ALA A 56 1.51 1.90 8.15
CA ALA A 56 1.13 3.14 7.50
C ALA A 56 -0.37 3.35 7.69
N HIS A 57 -0.72 4.37 8.46
CA HIS A 57 -2.10 4.74 8.75
C HIS A 57 -2.56 5.74 7.70
N PHE A 58 -3.33 5.26 6.73
CA PHE A 58 -3.81 6.07 5.63
C PHE A 58 -4.83 7.11 6.09
N GLY A 59 -4.62 8.36 5.70
CA GLY A 59 -5.53 9.45 6.03
C GLY A 59 -6.81 9.49 5.19
N GLY A 60 -6.86 8.68 4.13
CA GLY A 60 -7.95 8.69 3.17
C GLY A 60 -7.61 9.45 1.88
N MET A 61 -8.46 9.32 0.87
CA MET A 61 -8.27 9.92 -0.45
C MET A 61 -8.44 11.44 -0.48
N PHE A 62 -8.97 12.06 0.59
CA PHE A 62 -9.37 13.47 0.60
C PHE A 62 -9.06 14.11 1.95
N ASP A 63 -8.02 14.94 1.97
CA ASP A 63 -7.70 15.93 3.04
C ASP A 63 -7.61 15.43 4.50
N ALA A 64 -7.50 14.13 4.73
CA ALA A 64 -7.26 13.61 6.07
C ALA A 64 -5.76 13.35 6.30
N THR A 65 -5.32 13.57 7.53
CA THR A 65 -3.95 13.27 7.96
C THR A 65 -3.82 11.82 8.38
N GLY A 66 -2.67 11.24 8.13
CA GLY A 66 -2.31 9.90 8.56
C GLY A 66 -1.04 9.91 9.43
N SER A 67 -0.52 8.72 9.70
CA SER A 67 0.68 8.57 10.54
C SER A 67 1.41 7.26 10.27
N LEU A 68 2.63 7.12 10.80
CA LEU A 68 3.36 5.87 10.86
C LEU A 68 3.49 5.44 12.32
N SER A 69 3.36 4.14 12.57
CA SER A 69 3.53 3.57 13.91
C SER A 69 4.33 2.27 13.91
N LEU A 70 4.83 1.91 15.09
CA LEU A 70 5.41 0.62 15.41
C LEU A 70 4.38 -0.22 16.13
N PHE A 71 4.12 -1.42 15.64
CA PHE A 71 3.28 -2.41 16.28
C PHE A 71 4.13 -3.54 16.85
N ASP A 72 3.92 -3.90 18.12
CA ASP A 72 4.57 -5.05 18.76
C ASP A 72 3.64 -6.26 18.72
N THR A 73 4.00 -7.29 17.98
CA THR A 73 3.17 -8.48 17.78
C THR A 73 2.97 -9.34 19.04
N GLN A 74 3.72 -9.10 20.10
CA GLN A 74 3.60 -9.86 21.37
C GLN A 74 2.72 -9.16 22.40
N THR A 75 2.80 -7.83 22.48
CA THR A 75 2.03 -7.03 23.44
C THR A 75 0.82 -6.35 22.83
N GLU A 76 0.75 -6.31 21.49
CA GLU A 76 -0.24 -5.60 20.69
C GLU A 76 -0.22 -4.06 20.91
N ASP A 77 0.88 -3.55 21.48
CA ASP A 77 1.07 -2.12 21.68
C ASP A 77 1.35 -1.42 20.34
N VAL A 78 0.75 -0.24 20.17
CA VAL A 78 0.95 0.68 19.05
C VAL A 78 1.71 1.90 19.52
N LYS A 79 2.93 2.11 19.01
CA LYS A 79 3.76 3.27 19.33
C LYS A 79 3.83 4.21 18.12
N PRO A 80 3.34 5.47 18.22
CA PRO A 80 3.50 6.44 17.15
C PRO A 80 4.98 6.68 16.81
N LEU A 81 5.31 6.75 15.51
CA LEU A 81 6.66 7.03 15.02
C LEU A 81 6.75 8.34 14.24
N PHE A 82 5.74 8.66 13.41
CA PHE A 82 5.74 9.86 12.57
C PHE A 82 4.30 10.23 12.15
N PRO A 83 3.91 11.53 12.09
CA PRO A 83 4.66 12.65 12.64
C PRO A 83 4.63 12.67 14.19
N GLN A 84 5.69 13.17 14.79
CA GLN A 84 5.73 13.41 16.23
C GLN A 84 6.12 14.87 16.51
N SER A 85 5.54 15.48 17.53
CA SER A 85 5.94 16.81 17.99
C SER A 85 7.40 16.79 18.49
N GLY A 86 8.22 17.68 18.00
CA GLY A 86 9.63 17.79 18.38
C GLY A 86 10.62 16.92 17.62
N ILE A 87 10.20 16.24 16.55
CA ILE A 87 11.13 15.55 15.63
C ILE A 87 12.08 16.57 15.01
N THR A 88 13.37 16.35 15.20
CA THR A 88 14.42 16.99 14.40
C THR A 88 14.43 16.29 13.05
N LEU A 89 13.81 16.92 12.06
CA LEU A 89 14.03 16.53 10.66
C LEU A 89 15.50 16.78 10.36
N ALA A 90 16.22 15.82 9.76
CA ALA A 90 17.63 15.98 9.43
C ALA A 90 17.85 17.30 8.71
N GLY A 91 18.90 18.02 9.07
CA GLY A 91 19.14 19.39 8.58
C GLY A 91 19.19 19.46 7.07
N ALA A 92 19.04 20.64 6.55
CA ALA A 92 18.73 21.11 5.18
C ALA A 92 19.43 20.46 3.96
N THR A 93 20.24 19.44 4.11
CA THR A 93 20.81 18.63 3.03
C THR A 93 20.26 17.22 3.12
N ALA A 94 19.21 16.94 2.37
CA ALA A 94 18.66 15.60 2.24
C ALA A 94 19.74 14.65 1.70
N PRO A 95 20.25 13.69 2.47
CA PRO A 95 21.28 12.77 2.00
C PRO A 95 20.73 11.72 1.02
N TRP A 96 19.40 11.55 0.95
CA TRP A 96 18.70 10.66 0.04
C TRP A 96 17.68 11.42 -0.80
N GLY A 97 17.41 10.91 -2.00
CA GLY A 97 16.40 11.48 -2.89
C GLY A 97 16.84 12.73 -3.64
N ASP A 98 15.88 13.57 -3.97
CA ASP A 98 16.14 14.77 -4.76
C ASP A 98 16.82 15.85 -3.91
N PRO A 99 17.88 16.50 -4.42
CA PRO A 99 18.67 17.47 -3.64
C PRO A 99 17.90 18.69 -3.14
N LYS A 100 16.77 19.00 -3.75
CA LYS A 100 15.91 20.15 -3.41
C LYS A 100 14.71 19.77 -2.56
N CYS A 101 14.57 18.49 -2.24
CA CYS A 101 13.45 17.98 -1.46
C CYS A 101 13.42 18.61 -0.07
N LYS A 102 12.23 18.98 0.37
CA LYS A 102 11.99 19.53 1.71
C LYS A 102 11.27 18.50 2.57
N PRO A 103 11.38 18.60 3.90
CA PRO A 103 10.58 17.77 4.80
C PRO A 103 9.07 17.92 4.53
N PRO A 104 8.27 16.86 4.78
CA PRO A 104 6.83 16.92 4.62
C PRO A 104 6.19 17.91 5.60
N GLU A 105 5.04 18.47 5.24
CA GLU A 105 4.18 19.22 6.16
C GLU A 105 3.55 18.24 7.15
N LEU A 106 4.00 18.29 8.42
CA LEU A 106 3.65 17.28 9.43
C LEU A 106 2.15 17.18 9.72
N ASP A 107 1.45 18.31 9.62
CA ASP A 107 0.01 18.45 9.84
C ASP A 107 -0.85 18.04 8.63
N LYS A 108 -0.19 17.68 7.53
CA LYS A 108 -0.84 17.19 6.32
C LYS A 108 -0.41 15.79 5.93
N PHE A 109 0.60 15.23 6.58
CA PHE A 109 1.16 13.94 6.19
C PHE A 109 0.09 12.86 6.07
N SER A 110 0.05 12.18 4.93
CA SER A 110 -0.92 11.13 4.61
C SER A 110 -0.22 9.97 3.88
N PRO A 111 0.31 8.99 4.64
CA PRO A 111 1.02 7.85 4.07
C PRO A 111 0.07 6.89 3.37
N HIS A 112 0.56 6.21 2.33
CA HIS A 112 -0.12 5.16 1.59
C HIS A 112 0.83 3.96 1.44
N GLY A 113 1.10 3.46 0.22
CA GLY A 113 2.01 2.34 -0.02
C GLY A 113 3.42 2.56 0.53
N THR A 114 4.04 1.51 1.05
CA THR A 114 5.31 1.58 1.75
C THR A 114 6.22 0.40 1.43
N HIS A 115 7.54 0.59 1.53
CA HIS A 115 8.46 -0.51 1.38
C HIS A 115 9.66 -0.39 2.31
N LEU A 116 9.96 -1.47 3.02
CA LEU A 116 11.13 -1.57 3.89
C LEU A 116 12.21 -2.43 3.23
N HIS A 117 13.38 -1.87 2.98
CA HIS A 117 14.48 -2.62 2.39
C HIS A 117 15.83 -2.24 2.93
N ARG A 118 16.82 -3.09 2.69
CA ARG A 118 18.20 -2.87 3.10
C ARG A 118 19.06 -2.42 1.92
N LEU A 119 19.71 -1.28 2.08
CA LEU A 119 20.70 -0.79 1.13
C LEU A 119 22.00 -1.63 1.17
N THR A 120 22.78 -1.58 0.11
CA THR A 120 24.07 -2.29 0.01
C THR A 120 25.06 -1.95 1.13
N ASN A 121 24.97 -0.74 1.72
CA ASN A 121 25.77 -0.32 2.86
C ASN A 121 25.22 -0.80 4.22
N GLY A 122 24.17 -1.62 4.23
CA GLY A 122 23.56 -2.21 5.41
C GLY A 122 22.53 -1.35 6.12
N ARG A 123 22.33 -0.07 5.72
CA ARG A 123 21.29 0.81 6.30
C ARG A 123 19.91 0.29 5.91
N LEU A 124 18.97 0.35 6.84
CA LEU A 124 17.59 -0.03 6.61
C LEU A 124 16.79 1.23 6.21
N ARG A 125 16.20 1.20 5.02
CA ARG A 125 15.46 2.32 4.45
C ARG A 125 13.97 1.98 4.36
N TYR A 126 13.13 2.87 4.85
CA TYR A 126 11.69 2.79 4.75
C TYR A 126 11.19 3.87 3.80
N LEU A 127 10.52 3.46 2.75
CA LEU A 127 9.92 4.29 1.73
C LEU A 127 8.44 4.45 2.04
N VAL A 128 7.91 5.65 1.84
CA VAL A 128 6.49 5.95 2.12
C VAL A 128 5.96 6.86 1.04
N VAL A 129 4.97 6.44 0.29
CA VAL A 129 4.17 7.33 -0.56
C VAL A 129 3.39 8.28 0.35
N ASN A 130 3.49 9.57 0.10
CA ASN A 130 2.79 10.61 0.86
C ASN A 130 1.94 11.48 -0.09
N HIS A 131 0.65 11.54 0.17
CA HIS A 131 -0.32 12.37 -0.56
C HIS A 131 -0.56 13.73 0.09
N GLY A 132 -0.14 13.90 1.34
CA GLY A 132 -0.47 15.06 2.15
C GLY A 132 0.45 16.26 1.93
N GLY A 133 -0.12 17.41 1.60
CA GLY A 133 0.61 18.63 1.30
C GLY A 133 1.29 18.65 -0.06
N ARG A 134 1.86 17.55 -0.47
CA ARG A 134 2.39 17.27 -1.81
C ARG A 134 2.43 15.78 -2.06
N GLU A 135 2.47 15.40 -3.32
CA GLU A 135 2.77 14.04 -3.74
C GLU A 135 4.28 13.80 -3.66
N ALA A 136 4.72 12.84 -2.87
CA ALA A 136 6.13 12.51 -2.72
C ALA A 136 6.35 11.08 -2.23
N ILE A 137 7.53 10.51 -2.49
CA ILE A 137 8.05 9.34 -1.79
C ILE A 137 8.98 9.86 -0.69
N GLU A 138 8.57 9.74 0.55
CA GLU A 138 9.38 10.12 1.71
C GLU A 138 10.35 8.99 2.08
N LEU A 139 11.59 9.35 2.39
CA LEU A 139 12.68 8.40 2.64
C LEU A 139 13.10 8.47 4.09
N PHE A 140 12.84 7.42 4.84
CA PHE A 140 13.22 7.33 6.24
C PHE A 140 14.34 6.30 6.45
N GLU A 141 15.29 6.60 7.30
CA GLU A 141 16.19 5.61 7.89
C GLU A 141 15.56 5.06 9.15
N VAL A 142 15.52 3.73 9.22
CA VAL A 142 15.09 3.03 10.44
C VAL A 142 16.27 2.89 11.37
N LEU A 143 16.18 3.48 12.55
CA LEU A 143 17.23 3.48 13.58
C LEU A 143 16.77 2.71 14.81
N GLY A 144 17.73 2.11 15.53
CA GLY A 144 17.45 1.36 16.75
C GLY A 144 17.05 -0.09 16.51
N GLU A 145 16.65 -0.77 17.57
CA GLU A 145 16.24 -2.18 17.58
C GLU A 145 15.07 -2.40 18.55
N GLY A 146 14.24 -3.40 18.26
CA GLY A 146 13.11 -3.78 19.11
C GLY A 146 12.15 -2.61 19.32
N GLY A 147 11.64 -2.43 20.54
CA GLY A 147 10.72 -1.33 20.91
C GLY A 147 11.35 0.07 20.86
N ASN A 148 12.69 0.19 20.64
CA ASN A 148 13.40 1.47 20.53
C ASN A 148 13.57 1.94 19.07
N ILE A 149 12.84 1.35 18.15
CA ILE A 149 12.80 1.81 16.74
C ILE A 149 12.34 3.28 16.68
N SER A 150 13.01 4.02 15.81
CA SER A 150 12.66 5.39 15.42
C SER A 150 12.89 5.59 13.92
N LEU A 151 12.19 6.55 13.34
CA LEU A 151 12.32 6.92 11.93
C LEU A 151 13.02 8.27 11.83
N LEU A 152 14.13 8.33 11.09
CA LEU A 152 14.82 9.56 10.77
C LEU A 152 14.58 9.91 9.30
N TRP A 153 13.85 10.99 9.05
CA TRP A 153 13.66 11.47 7.69
C TRP A 153 15.00 11.87 7.05
N GLN A 154 15.28 11.34 5.87
CA GLN A 154 16.55 11.50 5.16
C GLN A 154 16.40 12.24 3.83
N GLY A 155 15.17 12.43 3.34
CA GLY A 155 14.90 13.07 2.07
C GLY A 155 13.62 12.57 1.42
N CYS A 156 13.39 12.96 0.18
CA CYS A 156 12.27 12.50 -0.62
C CYS A 156 12.55 12.53 -2.12
N VAL A 157 11.65 11.89 -2.88
CA VAL A 157 11.55 12.01 -4.34
C VAL A 157 10.20 12.62 -4.65
N GLU A 158 10.18 13.75 -5.36
CA GLU A 158 8.97 14.40 -5.82
C GLU A 158 8.71 14.02 -7.28
N PRO A 159 7.60 13.33 -7.60
CA PRO A 159 7.22 13.04 -8.97
C PRO A 159 6.78 14.32 -9.70
N SER A 160 6.40 14.20 -10.97
CA SER A 160 5.80 15.32 -11.69
C SER A 160 4.51 15.77 -11.00
N LYS A 161 4.14 17.04 -11.14
CA LYS A 161 2.95 17.63 -10.50
C LYS A 161 1.63 16.91 -10.83
N ASP A 162 1.61 16.23 -11.99
CA ASP A 162 0.45 15.52 -12.48
C ASP A 162 0.60 14.01 -12.21
N THR A 163 0.91 13.65 -10.98
CA THR A 163 1.08 12.26 -10.56
C THR A 163 0.29 12.00 -9.29
N PHE A 164 -0.44 10.89 -9.28
CA PHE A 164 -1.00 10.28 -8.08
C PHE A 164 -0.46 8.87 -7.99
N MET A 165 0.41 8.63 -7.01
CA MET A 165 1.04 7.34 -6.78
C MET A 165 0.11 6.42 -5.99
N ASN A 166 0.41 5.11 -5.98
CA ASN A 166 -0.18 4.19 -5.03
C ASN A 166 0.92 3.61 -4.14
N ASP A 167 1.90 2.93 -4.72
CA ASP A 167 2.89 2.18 -3.96
C ASP A 167 4.31 2.34 -4.54
N VAL A 168 5.32 1.95 -3.75
CA VAL A 168 6.74 2.12 -4.07
C VAL A 168 7.59 0.98 -3.54
N VAL A 169 8.56 0.53 -4.32
CA VAL A 169 9.61 -0.38 -3.85
C VAL A 169 10.99 0.21 -4.06
N GLY A 170 11.94 -0.22 -3.23
CA GLY A 170 13.33 0.17 -3.33
C GLY A 170 14.24 -1.00 -3.67
N LEU A 171 15.18 -0.76 -4.58
CA LEU A 171 16.24 -1.70 -4.89
C LEU A 171 17.44 -1.50 -3.96
N SER A 172 18.22 -2.53 -3.75
CA SER A 172 19.39 -2.50 -2.86
C SER A 172 20.47 -1.50 -3.30
N ASN A 173 20.53 -1.17 -4.61
CA ASN A 173 21.42 -0.14 -5.17
C ASN A 173 20.97 1.29 -4.87
N GLY A 174 19.77 1.48 -4.35
CA GLY A 174 19.20 2.77 -4.00
C GLY A 174 18.13 3.30 -4.97
N ASP A 175 17.94 2.67 -6.10
CA ASP A 175 16.86 3.03 -7.04
C ASP A 175 15.48 2.77 -6.44
N LEU A 176 14.47 3.46 -6.94
CA LEU A 176 13.08 3.31 -6.56
C LEU A 176 12.24 3.00 -7.80
N ILE A 177 11.24 2.12 -7.63
CA ILE A 177 10.20 1.89 -8.63
C ILE A 177 8.86 2.18 -7.95
N TYR A 178 7.98 2.92 -8.61
CA TYR A 178 6.66 3.21 -8.05
C TYR A 178 5.56 3.06 -9.10
N THR A 179 4.38 2.79 -8.63
CA THR A 179 3.16 2.78 -9.43
C THR A 179 2.56 4.18 -9.46
N ARG A 180 2.37 4.72 -10.66
CA ARG A 180 1.49 5.87 -10.87
C ARG A 180 0.10 5.34 -11.20
N MET A 181 -0.83 5.50 -10.27
CA MET A 181 -2.21 5.05 -10.44
C MET A 181 -2.97 5.94 -11.42
N PHE A 182 -2.78 7.27 -11.28
CA PHE A 182 -3.44 8.29 -12.09
C PHE A 182 -2.49 9.43 -12.45
N HIS A 183 -2.80 10.14 -13.54
CA HIS A 183 -2.09 11.37 -13.90
C HIS A 183 -2.36 12.49 -12.89
N ASN A 184 -3.61 12.70 -12.48
CA ASN A 184 -3.99 13.81 -11.59
C ASN A 184 -4.81 13.38 -10.38
N GLY A 185 -5.10 12.10 -10.19
CA GLY A 185 -5.93 11.60 -9.08
C GLY A 185 -7.38 12.12 -9.07
N GLY A 186 -7.81 12.81 -10.13
CA GLY A 186 -9.11 13.47 -10.18
C GLY A 186 -10.25 12.52 -10.60
N MET A 187 -11.50 12.98 -10.36
CA MET A 187 -12.71 12.24 -10.74
C MET A 187 -12.76 11.83 -12.21
N VAL A 188 -12.16 12.61 -13.11
CA VAL A 188 -12.14 12.30 -14.56
C VAL A 188 -11.35 11.02 -14.80
N GLU A 189 -10.18 10.87 -14.19
CA GLU A 189 -9.34 9.69 -14.37
C GLU A 189 -9.92 8.45 -13.70
N GLN A 190 -10.56 8.61 -12.54
CA GLN A 190 -11.32 7.53 -11.93
C GLN A 190 -12.46 7.05 -12.85
N LEU A 191 -13.15 7.98 -13.53
CA LEU A 191 -14.17 7.61 -14.51
C LEU A 191 -13.56 6.91 -15.74
N LEU A 192 -12.43 7.38 -16.24
CA LEU A 192 -11.71 6.73 -17.36
C LEU A 192 -11.26 5.31 -16.99
N SER A 193 -10.81 5.12 -15.76
CA SER A 193 -10.47 3.82 -15.20
C SER A 193 -11.66 2.87 -15.20
N LEU A 194 -12.82 3.32 -14.72
CA LEU A 194 -14.06 2.52 -14.74
C LEU A 194 -14.54 2.19 -16.17
N LEU A 195 -14.13 2.98 -17.18
CA LEU A 195 -14.38 2.69 -18.60
C LEU A 195 -13.35 1.76 -19.23
N GLY A 196 -12.40 1.23 -18.45
CA GLY A 196 -11.39 0.28 -18.91
C GLY A 196 -10.21 0.92 -19.63
N LEU A 197 -9.96 2.21 -19.44
CA LEU A 197 -8.84 2.91 -20.07
C LEU A 197 -7.61 2.90 -19.17
N ASP A 198 -6.43 2.84 -19.78
CA ASP A 198 -5.16 2.95 -19.06
C ASP A 198 -5.03 4.34 -18.43
N THR A 199 -4.84 4.36 -17.10
CA THR A 199 -4.77 5.60 -16.31
C THR A 199 -3.41 5.85 -15.70
N GLY A 200 -2.53 4.84 -15.69
CA GLY A 200 -1.23 4.91 -15.06
C GLY A 200 -0.15 4.07 -15.74
N ASP A 201 0.98 3.97 -15.09
CA ASP A 201 2.17 3.24 -15.52
C ASP A 201 3.17 3.07 -14.38
N LEU A 202 4.30 2.41 -14.63
CA LEU A 202 5.41 2.29 -13.68
C LEU A 202 6.49 3.32 -13.98
N TRP A 203 7.11 3.83 -12.93
CA TRP A 203 8.20 4.80 -12.98
C TRP A 203 9.39 4.32 -12.16
N ARG A 204 10.59 4.65 -12.64
CA ARG A 204 11.84 4.46 -11.91
C ARG A 204 12.48 5.80 -11.60
N TRP A 205 12.98 5.93 -10.39
CA TRP A 205 13.88 7.01 -9.99
C TRP A 205 15.27 6.46 -9.71
N ASN A 206 16.27 7.18 -10.14
CA ASN A 206 17.67 6.91 -9.87
C ASN A 206 18.38 8.23 -9.51
N GLN A 207 19.32 8.18 -8.55
CA GLN A 207 20.01 9.36 -8.04
C GLN A 207 20.77 10.15 -9.14
N GLU A 208 21.26 9.46 -10.17
CA GLU A 208 22.07 10.08 -11.23
C GLU A 208 21.20 10.60 -12.39
N THR A 209 20.16 9.85 -12.74
CA THR A 209 19.36 10.11 -13.94
C THR A 209 18.00 10.74 -13.65
N GLY A 210 17.58 10.79 -12.38
CA GLY A 210 16.26 11.26 -11.97
C GLY A 210 15.14 10.28 -12.37
N LEU A 211 13.95 10.84 -12.59
CA LEU A 211 12.73 10.10 -12.90
C LEU A 211 12.64 9.71 -14.38
N ARG A 212 12.21 8.49 -14.64
CA ARG A 212 11.85 8.00 -15.98
C ARG A 212 10.67 7.03 -15.93
N ALA A 213 9.75 7.13 -16.88
CA ALA A 213 8.72 6.11 -17.06
C ALA A 213 9.36 4.80 -17.57
N LEU A 214 8.86 3.65 -17.10
CA LEU A 214 9.22 2.35 -17.65
C LEU A 214 8.38 2.10 -18.92
N PRO A 215 9.03 1.88 -20.10
CA PRO A 215 8.31 1.69 -21.34
C PRO A 215 7.42 0.44 -21.29
N GLY A 216 6.26 0.48 -21.94
CA GLY A 216 5.38 -0.68 -22.05
C GLY A 216 4.54 -1.00 -20.82
N THR A 217 4.62 -0.20 -19.74
CA THR A 217 3.94 -0.48 -18.48
C THR A 217 2.62 0.28 -18.29
N LYS A 218 2.04 0.86 -19.35
CA LYS A 218 0.73 1.49 -19.26
C LYS A 218 -0.34 0.47 -18.93
N ALA A 219 -1.15 0.78 -17.94
CA ALA A 219 -2.21 -0.09 -17.46
C ALA A 219 -3.35 0.71 -16.82
N ASN A 220 -4.47 0.05 -16.60
CA ASN A 220 -5.59 0.63 -15.88
C ASN A 220 -5.38 0.44 -14.37
N GLN A 221 -5.13 1.54 -13.71
CA GLN A 221 -4.99 1.65 -12.25
C GLN A 221 -3.89 0.74 -11.68
N PRO A 222 -2.59 0.96 -12.03
CA PRO A 222 -1.49 0.33 -11.30
C PRO A 222 -1.61 0.62 -9.81
N ASN A 223 -1.55 -0.43 -8.99
CA ASN A 223 -1.77 -0.39 -7.54
C ASN A 223 -0.50 -0.83 -6.81
N GLY A 224 -0.54 -1.85 -5.95
CA GLY A 224 0.61 -2.33 -5.20
C GLY A 224 1.75 -2.83 -6.09
N ILE A 225 2.97 -2.76 -5.56
CA ILE A 225 4.17 -3.25 -6.23
C ILE A 225 5.11 -3.93 -5.23
N GLU A 226 5.75 -5.03 -5.62
CA GLU A 226 6.73 -5.71 -4.79
C GLU A 226 7.98 -6.10 -5.60
N VAL A 227 9.16 -6.01 -4.99
CA VAL A 227 10.43 -6.33 -5.65
C VAL A 227 10.72 -7.83 -5.57
N ALA A 228 11.13 -8.43 -6.68
CA ALA A 228 11.59 -9.80 -6.69
C ALA A 228 12.93 -9.96 -5.95
N PRO A 229 13.20 -11.14 -5.36
CA PRO A 229 14.48 -11.39 -4.66
C PRO A 229 15.73 -11.17 -5.54
N ASP A 230 15.58 -11.30 -6.86
CA ASP A 230 16.68 -11.09 -7.83
C ASP A 230 17.04 -9.59 -8.02
N GLN A 231 16.26 -8.66 -7.47
CA GLN A 231 16.44 -7.21 -7.58
C GLN A 231 16.43 -6.68 -9.03
N ARG A 232 15.97 -7.49 -9.96
CA ARG A 232 15.85 -7.18 -11.39
C ARG A 232 14.41 -7.08 -11.85
N HIS A 233 13.52 -7.81 -11.20
CA HIS A 233 12.11 -7.79 -11.53
C HIS A 233 11.29 -7.17 -10.40
N VAL A 234 10.16 -6.59 -10.78
CA VAL A 234 9.09 -6.20 -9.85
C VAL A 234 7.80 -6.89 -10.26
N PHE A 235 6.96 -7.16 -9.27
CA PHE A 235 5.59 -7.61 -9.45
C PHE A 235 4.67 -6.42 -9.19
N ALA A 236 3.86 -6.05 -10.17
CA ALA A 236 2.96 -4.89 -10.07
C ALA A 236 1.52 -5.31 -10.31
N ASN A 237 0.64 -4.90 -9.42
CA ASN A 237 -0.79 -5.20 -9.44
C ASN A 237 -1.51 -4.18 -10.32
N MET A 238 -2.13 -4.64 -11.39
CA MET A 238 -2.91 -3.79 -12.31
C MET A 238 -4.39 -3.95 -12.01
N TYR A 239 -4.89 -3.15 -11.04
CA TYR A 239 -6.17 -3.36 -10.36
C TYR A 239 -7.36 -3.56 -11.30
N PHE A 240 -7.59 -2.66 -12.24
CA PHE A 240 -8.68 -2.78 -13.22
C PHE A 240 -8.27 -3.39 -14.56
N THR A 241 -6.97 -3.56 -14.82
CA THR A 241 -6.50 -4.48 -15.88
C THR A 241 -6.72 -5.93 -15.46
N GLN A 242 -6.87 -6.18 -14.14
CA GLN A 242 -7.12 -7.50 -13.54
C GLN A 242 -5.97 -8.50 -13.77
N GLU A 243 -4.75 -8.00 -13.71
CA GLU A 243 -3.53 -8.78 -13.89
C GLU A 243 -2.45 -8.39 -12.88
N LEU A 244 -1.65 -9.36 -12.49
CA LEU A 244 -0.34 -9.17 -11.90
C LEU A 244 0.70 -9.22 -13.01
N TRP A 245 1.56 -8.22 -13.09
CA TRP A 245 2.65 -8.16 -14.07
C TRP A 245 4.01 -8.36 -13.41
N LYS A 246 4.85 -9.23 -14.02
CA LYS A 246 6.28 -9.34 -13.71
C LYS A 246 7.05 -8.48 -14.73
N VAL A 247 7.73 -7.44 -14.26
CA VAL A 247 8.35 -6.40 -15.10
C VAL A 247 9.85 -6.32 -14.83
N ASP A 248 10.66 -6.33 -15.89
CA ASP A 248 12.10 -6.05 -15.82
C ASP A 248 12.33 -4.55 -15.57
N VAL A 249 13.01 -4.21 -14.49
CA VAL A 249 13.16 -2.81 -14.03
C VAL A 249 14.10 -1.98 -14.89
N ASP A 250 14.97 -2.61 -15.70
CA ASP A 250 15.90 -1.90 -16.56
C ASP A 250 15.28 -1.54 -17.91
N THR A 251 14.50 -2.44 -18.46
CA THR A 251 13.89 -2.31 -19.79
C THR A 251 12.44 -1.85 -19.76
N GLY A 252 11.70 -2.14 -18.70
CA GLY A 252 10.25 -1.98 -18.62
C GLY A 252 9.47 -3.09 -19.31
N GLU A 253 10.16 -4.15 -19.80
CA GLU A 253 9.51 -5.28 -20.46
C GLU A 253 8.64 -6.05 -19.45
N VAL A 254 7.39 -6.30 -19.82
CA VAL A 254 6.50 -7.22 -19.10
C VAL A 254 6.88 -8.63 -19.50
N VAL A 255 7.64 -9.32 -18.65
CA VAL A 255 8.17 -10.65 -18.91
C VAL A 255 7.20 -11.78 -18.56
N GLY A 256 6.12 -11.48 -17.87
CA GLY A 256 5.05 -12.43 -17.55
C GLY A 256 3.85 -11.77 -16.91
N THR A 257 2.70 -12.41 -17.03
CA THR A 257 1.44 -11.93 -16.43
C THR A 257 0.67 -13.09 -15.80
N ALA A 258 -0.07 -12.81 -14.73
CA ALA A 258 -1.04 -13.72 -14.12
C ALA A 258 -2.41 -13.04 -13.95
N PRO A 259 -3.54 -13.75 -14.17
CA PRO A 259 -4.87 -13.16 -14.03
C PRO A 259 -5.25 -13.03 -12.55
N VAL A 260 -5.05 -11.86 -11.94
CA VAL A 260 -5.41 -11.55 -10.56
C VAL A 260 -6.31 -10.33 -10.55
N ALA A 261 -7.60 -10.55 -10.32
CA ALA A 261 -8.60 -9.49 -10.38
C ALA A 261 -8.56 -8.61 -9.13
N ASN A 262 -8.67 -7.29 -9.34
CA ASN A 262 -8.74 -6.28 -8.27
C ASN A 262 -7.63 -6.45 -7.20
N ALA A 263 -6.42 -6.75 -7.68
CA ALA A 263 -5.22 -6.91 -6.84
C ALA A 263 -4.82 -5.58 -6.22
N ASP A 264 -4.70 -5.56 -4.89
CA ASP A 264 -4.27 -4.41 -4.11
C ASP A 264 -2.77 -4.50 -3.80
N ASN A 265 -2.32 -4.64 -2.56
CA ASN A 265 -0.91 -4.74 -2.23
C ASN A 265 -0.41 -6.20 -2.19
N SER A 266 0.89 -6.35 -2.27
CA SER A 266 1.58 -7.63 -2.25
C SER A 266 2.66 -7.69 -1.18
N ALA A 267 2.92 -8.88 -0.64
CA ALA A 267 4.04 -9.14 0.25
C ALA A 267 4.60 -10.55 0.04
N TRP A 268 5.86 -10.78 0.39
CA TRP A 268 6.44 -12.12 0.34
C TRP A 268 5.93 -12.98 1.49
N GLY A 269 5.36 -14.14 1.14
CA GLY A 269 4.96 -15.17 2.09
C GLY A 269 6.16 -15.92 2.67
N THR A 270 5.95 -16.60 3.81
CA THR A 270 6.96 -17.46 4.44
C THR A 270 7.29 -18.70 3.61
N ASP A 271 6.44 -19.04 2.66
CA ASP A 271 6.60 -20.13 1.69
C ASP A 271 7.40 -19.71 0.42
N GLY A 272 7.86 -18.45 0.36
CA GLY A 272 8.61 -17.91 -0.77
C GLY A 272 7.75 -17.52 -1.98
N ARG A 273 6.42 -17.64 -1.89
CA ARG A 273 5.49 -17.15 -2.90
C ARG A 273 5.13 -15.70 -2.63
N LEU A 274 4.73 -15.00 -3.67
CA LEU A 274 4.17 -13.66 -3.56
C LEU A 274 2.69 -13.76 -3.14
N TRP A 275 2.35 -13.18 -1.99
CA TRP A 275 0.96 -13.07 -1.56
C TRP A 275 0.37 -11.75 -2.03
N VAL A 276 -0.72 -11.84 -2.76
CA VAL A 276 -1.44 -10.70 -3.34
C VAL A 276 -2.81 -10.64 -2.70
N VAL A 277 -3.15 -9.53 -2.08
CA VAL A 277 -4.51 -9.32 -1.56
C VAL A 277 -5.39 -8.81 -2.70
N THR A 278 -6.59 -9.38 -2.82
CA THR A 278 -7.53 -9.02 -3.87
C THR A 278 -8.92 -8.76 -3.31
N HIS A 279 -9.60 -7.74 -3.82
CA HIS A 279 -10.97 -7.44 -3.47
C HIS A 279 -11.92 -8.27 -4.33
N THR A 280 -12.72 -9.12 -3.68
CA THR A 280 -13.62 -10.06 -4.36
C THR A 280 -15.10 -9.66 -4.27
N ASP A 281 -15.39 -8.52 -3.64
CA ASP A 281 -16.75 -8.00 -3.52
C ASP A 281 -17.16 -7.13 -4.73
N SER A 282 -18.44 -6.82 -4.80
CA SER A 282 -18.95 -5.88 -5.81
C SER A 282 -18.40 -4.47 -5.62
N MET A 283 -18.26 -3.74 -6.71
CA MET A 283 -17.85 -2.35 -6.67
C MET A 283 -18.77 -1.48 -5.79
N SER A 284 -20.06 -1.77 -5.75
CA SER A 284 -21.02 -1.06 -4.90
C SER A 284 -20.74 -1.26 -3.41
N ASN A 285 -20.36 -2.46 -2.99
CA ASN A 285 -19.98 -2.76 -1.61
C ASN A 285 -18.63 -2.11 -1.27
N MET A 286 -17.66 -2.14 -2.18
CA MET A 286 -16.38 -1.46 -2.00
C MET A 286 -16.58 0.05 -1.85
N LEU A 287 -17.41 0.68 -2.71
CA LEU A 287 -17.71 2.11 -2.60
C LEU A 287 -18.44 2.48 -1.29
N ALA A 288 -19.27 1.59 -0.75
CA ALA A 288 -19.94 1.80 0.53
C ALA A 288 -18.96 1.84 1.72
N CYS A 289 -17.76 1.27 1.57
CA CYS A 289 -16.70 1.31 2.58
C CYS A 289 -15.97 2.65 2.63
N PHE A 290 -15.89 3.37 1.52
CA PHE A 290 -15.18 4.66 1.46
C PHE A 290 -15.81 5.68 2.42
N GLY A 291 -14.98 6.36 3.19
CA GLY A 291 -15.41 7.38 4.14
C GLY A 291 -15.77 6.85 5.53
N ASN A 292 -15.70 5.54 5.75
CA ASN A 292 -15.88 4.98 7.09
C ASN A 292 -14.53 4.84 7.80
N GLN A 293 -14.23 5.79 8.67
CA GLN A 293 -12.96 5.83 9.44
C GLN A 293 -13.10 5.21 10.85
N GLU A 294 -14.32 5.05 11.34
CA GLU A 294 -14.58 4.66 12.75
C GLU A 294 -14.96 3.18 12.90
N ALA A 295 -15.22 2.48 11.79
CA ALA A 295 -15.58 1.08 11.80
C ALA A 295 -14.96 0.35 10.59
N ALA A 296 -14.74 -0.95 10.71
CA ALA A 296 -14.18 -1.71 9.60
C ALA A 296 -15.21 -1.94 8.48
N CYS A 297 -14.69 -2.16 7.28
CA CYS A 297 -15.47 -2.65 6.16
C CYS A 297 -15.58 -4.17 6.21
N GLY A 298 -16.73 -4.74 5.87
CA GLY A 298 -16.98 -6.18 5.80
C GLY A 298 -16.97 -6.74 4.37
N ALA A 299 -16.56 -5.97 3.35
CA ALA A 299 -16.51 -6.42 1.96
C ALA A 299 -15.53 -7.57 1.77
N SER A 300 -15.85 -8.53 0.89
CA SER A 300 -15.05 -9.72 0.72
C SER A 300 -13.68 -9.44 0.08
N PHE A 301 -12.69 -10.21 0.52
CA PHE A 301 -11.33 -10.22 -0.02
C PHE A 301 -10.75 -11.63 -0.01
N ALA A 302 -9.67 -11.82 -0.77
CA ALA A 302 -8.91 -13.07 -0.76
C ALA A 302 -7.40 -12.77 -0.74
N ILE A 303 -6.61 -13.76 -0.31
CA ILE A 303 -5.15 -13.79 -0.49
C ILE A 303 -4.85 -14.83 -1.56
N ILE A 304 -4.19 -14.40 -2.60
CA ILE A 304 -3.72 -15.22 -3.72
C ILE A 304 -2.22 -15.40 -3.57
N ALA A 305 -1.75 -16.64 -3.47
CA ALA A 305 -0.32 -16.96 -3.53
C ALA A 305 0.08 -17.18 -4.99
N VAL A 306 1.12 -16.48 -5.43
CA VAL A 306 1.64 -16.54 -6.80
C VAL A 306 3.06 -17.09 -6.75
N ASP A 307 3.32 -18.15 -7.49
CA ASP A 307 4.69 -18.64 -7.69
C ASP A 307 5.49 -17.63 -8.51
N PRO A 308 6.63 -17.13 -8.04
CA PRO A 308 7.34 -16.03 -8.68
C PRO A 308 7.99 -16.39 -10.04
N ASP A 309 8.18 -17.69 -10.31
CA ASP A 309 8.81 -18.17 -11.53
C ASP A 309 7.79 -18.60 -12.59
N SER A 310 6.84 -19.46 -12.20
CA SER A 310 5.82 -19.98 -13.10
C SER A 310 4.59 -19.07 -13.26
N LEU A 311 4.38 -18.14 -12.34
CA LEU A 311 3.18 -17.31 -12.19
C LEU A 311 1.89 -18.12 -11.98
N GLU A 312 2.01 -19.38 -11.55
CA GLU A 312 0.86 -20.16 -11.10
C GLU A 312 0.24 -19.53 -9.85
N ILE A 313 -1.09 -19.51 -9.81
CA ILE A 313 -1.86 -18.88 -8.73
C ILE A 313 -2.64 -19.89 -7.91
N GLU A 314 -2.69 -19.68 -6.61
CA GLU A 314 -3.51 -20.44 -5.66
C GLU A 314 -4.24 -19.49 -4.72
N LYS A 315 -5.54 -19.63 -4.55
CA LYS A 315 -6.26 -18.91 -3.49
C LYS A 315 -6.03 -19.62 -2.15
N VAL A 316 -5.29 -18.97 -1.25
CA VAL A 316 -4.87 -19.54 0.05
C VAL A 316 -5.72 -19.08 1.22
N PHE A 317 -6.43 -17.95 1.08
CA PHE A 317 -7.36 -17.46 2.08
C PHE A 317 -8.49 -16.65 1.42
N GLU A 318 -9.66 -16.64 2.07
CA GLU A 318 -10.81 -15.84 1.65
C GLU A 318 -11.65 -15.50 2.88
N HIS A 319 -12.14 -14.26 2.95
CA HIS A 319 -12.98 -13.82 4.06
C HIS A 319 -13.98 -12.76 3.64
N ARG A 320 -15.09 -12.68 4.39
CA ARG A 320 -16.13 -11.63 4.30
C ARG A 320 -16.75 -11.38 5.67
N GLY A 321 -17.08 -10.12 5.97
CA GLY A 321 -17.76 -9.74 7.21
C GLY A 321 -16.81 -9.54 8.39
N PRO A 322 -17.32 -9.72 9.63
CA PRO A 322 -16.52 -9.51 10.83
C PRO A 322 -15.32 -10.46 10.97
N PRO A 323 -14.17 -10.01 11.56
CA PRO A 323 -13.99 -8.71 12.19
C PRO A 323 -13.57 -7.61 11.22
N MET A 324 -13.12 -7.93 10.00
CA MET A 324 -12.71 -7.00 8.95
C MET A 324 -12.78 -7.69 7.58
N GLY A 325 -13.27 -6.98 6.59
CA GLY A 325 -13.08 -7.29 5.16
C GLY A 325 -12.25 -6.22 4.49
N ALA A 326 -12.28 -6.17 3.15
CA ALA A 326 -11.56 -5.20 2.32
C ALA A 326 -10.10 -5.02 2.75
N ALA A 327 -9.42 -6.14 3.07
CA ALA A 327 -7.98 -6.09 3.35
C ALA A 327 -7.22 -5.61 2.12
N THR A 328 -6.13 -4.85 2.35
CA THR A 328 -5.25 -4.30 1.32
C THR A 328 -3.93 -5.03 1.24
N VAL A 329 -3.43 -5.51 2.37
CA VAL A 329 -2.13 -6.19 2.49
C VAL A 329 -2.22 -7.37 3.45
N ALA A 330 -1.35 -8.37 3.27
CA ALA A 330 -1.21 -9.54 4.14
C ALA A 330 0.27 -9.86 4.36
N VAL A 331 0.78 -9.63 5.58
CA VAL A 331 2.21 -9.74 5.91
C VAL A 331 2.44 -10.80 6.98
N PRO A 332 3.30 -11.81 6.73
CA PRO A 332 3.64 -12.80 7.74
C PRO A 332 4.64 -12.23 8.74
N GLN A 333 4.36 -12.41 10.05
CA GLN A 333 5.28 -12.08 11.14
C GLN A 333 4.94 -12.89 12.37
N ALA A 334 5.94 -13.36 13.11
CA ALA A 334 5.76 -14.05 14.39
C ALA A 334 4.80 -15.27 14.36
N GLY A 335 4.74 -16.02 13.25
CA GLY A 335 3.82 -17.16 13.10
C GLY A 335 2.35 -16.78 12.87
N ARG A 336 2.10 -15.53 12.56
CA ARG A 336 0.78 -15.00 12.17
C ARG A 336 0.87 -14.22 10.86
N ILE A 337 -0.27 -14.02 10.23
CA ILE A 337 -0.45 -13.15 9.07
C ILE A 337 -1.23 -11.93 9.55
N TYR A 338 -0.66 -10.75 9.38
CA TYR A 338 -1.27 -9.49 9.72
C TYR A 338 -1.84 -8.83 8.48
N MET A 339 -3.07 -8.37 8.57
CA MET A 339 -3.82 -7.77 7.46
C MET A 339 -4.29 -6.38 7.85
N GLY A 340 -4.05 -5.42 6.97
CA GLY A 340 -4.52 -4.04 7.05
C GLY A 340 -5.64 -3.74 6.07
N SER A 341 -6.18 -2.52 6.13
CA SER A 341 -7.22 -2.05 5.23
C SER A 341 -7.13 -0.53 5.03
N PHE A 342 -7.51 -0.06 3.84
CA PHE A 342 -7.56 1.36 3.50
C PHE A 342 -8.67 2.14 4.25
N VAL A 343 -9.55 1.43 4.95
CA VAL A 343 -10.65 2.00 5.75
C VAL A 343 -10.79 1.31 7.09
N GLY A 344 -11.29 2.03 8.08
CA GLY A 344 -11.62 1.48 9.37
C GLY A 344 -10.56 1.72 10.43
N ASP A 345 -10.67 0.98 11.52
CA ASP A 345 -10.02 1.30 12.79
C ASP A 345 -9.10 0.18 13.31
N ARG A 346 -8.76 -0.84 12.50
CA ARG A 346 -8.14 -2.06 13.03
C ARG A 346 -7.15 -2.74 12.13
N LEU A 347 -6.20 -3.42 12.77
CA LEU A 347 -5.36 -4.48 12.24
C LEU A 347 -5.99 -5.83 12.59
N VAL A 348 -5.94 -6.82 11.68
CA VAL A 348 -6.43 -8.16 11.96
C VAL A 348 -5.33 -9.17 11.71
N SER A 349 -5.23 -10.20 12.56
CA SER A 349 -4.28 -11.29 12.34
C SER A 349 -4.94 -12.66 12.39
N ILE A 350 -4.37 -13.60 11.63
CA ILE A 350 -4.70 -15.03 11.63
C ILE A 350 -3.44 -15.86 11.87
N PRO A 351 -3.53 -17.11 12.32
CA PRO A 351 -2.39 -18.02 12.29
C PRO A 351 -1.82 -18.14 10.88
N ASP A 352 -0.49 -18.22 10.77
CA ASP A 352 0.16 -18.44 9.47
C ASP A 352 -0.22 -19.84 8.95
N PHE A 353 -0.86 -19.90 7.80
CA PHE A 353 -1.37 -21.14 7.20
C PHE A 353 -0.29 -21.92 6.42
N THR A 354 0.93 -21.40 6.36
CA THR A 354 2.07 -22.05 5.68
C THR A 354 2.98 -22.81 6.64
N GLN A 355 2.70 -22.76 7.95
CA GLN A 355 3.50 -23.43 9.00
C GLN A 355 2.90 -24.75 9.44
#